data_3caf4274c419c77a662677c2b1472500
#
_entry.id   3caf4274c419c77a662677c2b1472500
#
_cell.length_a   1.000
_cell.length_b   1.000
_cell.length_c   1.000
_cell.angle_alpha   90.00
_cell.angle_beta   90.00
_cell.angle_gamma   90.00
#
_symmetry.space_group_name_H-M   'P 1'
#
loop_
_entity.id
_entity.type
_entity.pdbx_description
1 polymer ?
#
loop_
_entity_poly.entity_id
_entity_poly.type
_entity_poly.pdbx_seq_one_letter_code
_entity_poly.pdbx_strand_id
1 'polypeptide(L)'
;MDVQEALDTLKSLGTEQNRKIYRRHGAREDVYGVSYAHLKDLKKKVKVDHELAEGLWKSGNHDARIFATMVADPKRLDREALDTWVRGLAGYPESDAFGDLAAKSPAGREALERYTGSDEEWIAAAGWRGFAHLVMNGGLTDEDCEKLLARIEREIHSERNRVRYEMNNVLIAIGGRNPDLQEKAIAAAGRIGKVEVDHGETGCKTPEAVSYIRKMAERKKK
;
A
#
# COMPACT_ATOMS: atom_id res chain seq x y z
N MET A 1 -9.31 -21.12 -13.85
CA MET A 1 -9.72 -21.27 -12.42
C MET A 1 -10.89 -20.33 -12.23
N ASP A 2 -12.01 -20.85 -11.78
CA ASP A 2 -13.16 -20.00 -11.43
C ASP A 2 -13.01 -19.44 -10.00
N VAL A 3 -13.95 -18.57 -9.60
CA VAL A 3 -13.91 -17.90 -8.29
C VAL A 3 -14.01 -18.89 -7.13
N GLN A 4 -14.89 -19.91 -7.25
CA GLN A 4 -15.10 -20.89 -6.20
C GLN A 4 -13.87 -21.79 -6.03
N GLU A 5 -13.30 -22.27 -7.14
CA GLU A 5 -12.04 -23.05 -7.14
C GLU A 5 -10.88 -22.25 -6.49
N ALA A 6 -10.82 -20.93 -6.77
CA ALA A 6 -9.80 -20.06 -6.19
C ALA A 6 -10.00 -19.89 -4.67
N LEU A 7 -11.23 -19.66 -4.22
CA LEU A 7 -11.56 -19.55 -2.80
C LEU A 7 -11.26 -20.86 -2.04
N ASP A 8 -11.64 -22.02 -2.59
CA ASP A 8 -11.36 -23.31 -1.99
C ASP A 8 -9.84 -23.59 -1.93
N THR A 9 -9.11 -23.22 -2.99
CA THR A 9 -7.65 -23.31 -3.01
C THR A 9 -7.02 -22.43 -1.94
N LEU A 10 -7.41 -21.15 -1.84
CA LEU A 10 -6.93 -20.24 -0.81
C LEU A 10 -7.22 -20.76 0.59
N LYS A 11 -8.45 -21.27 0.82
CA LYS A 11 -8.85 -21.84 2.09
C LYS A 11 -7.99 -23.05 2.47
N SER A 12 -7.68 -23.92 1.51
CA SER A 12 -6.83 -25.11 1.74
C SER A 12 -5.38 -24.79 2.08
N LEU A 13 -4.87 -23.63 1.62
CA LEU A 13 -3.51 -23.15 1.86
C LEU A 13 -3.39 -22.30 3.14
N GLY A 14 -4.51 -21.95 3.74
CA GLY A 14 -4.56 -21.14 4.95
C GLY A 14 -4.09 -21.89 6.19
N THR A 15 -3.48 -21.17 7.13
CA THR A 15 -3.03 -21.74 8.41
C THR A 15 -3.53 -20.92 9.60
N GLU A 16 -3.77 -21.59 10.74
CA GLU A 16 -4.18 -20.91 11.97
C GLU A 16 -3.10 -19.93 12.47
N GLN A 17 -1.83 -20.28 12.30
CA GLN A 17 -0.72 -19.40 12.67
C GLN A 17 -0.77 -18.09 11.88
N ASN A 18 -0.96 -18.15 10.56
CA ASN A 18 -1.06 -16.94 9.74
C ASN A 18 -2.34 -16.15 10.02
N ARG A 19 -3.47 -16.80 10.30
CA ARG A 19 -4.71 -16.11 10.73
C ARG A 19 -4.46 -15.26 11.96
N LYS A 20 -3.80 -15.80 12.99
CA LYS A 20 -3.44 -15.05 14.20
C LYS A 20 -2.52 -13.87 13.92
N ILE A 21 -1.52 -14.08 13.06
CA ILE A 21 -0.61 -13.01 12.63
C ILE A 21 -1.38 -11.91 11.89
N TYR A 22 -2.19 -12.27 10.88
CA TYR A 22 -2.89 -11.30 10.04
C TYR A 22 -3.93 -10.50 10.83
N ARG A 23 -4.63 -11.12 11.78
CA ARG A 23 -5.55 -10.39 12.68
C ARG A 23 -4.83 -9.35 13.52
N ARG A 24 -3.65 -9.65 14.08
CA ARG A 24 -2.82 -8.64 14.76
C ARG A 24 -2.38 -7.50 13.82
N HIS A 25 -2.30 -7.77 12.54
CA HIS A 25 -2.02 -6.78 11.50
C HIS A 25 -3.28 -6.14 10.90
N GLY A 26 -4.43 -6.24 11.57
CA GLY A 26 -5.67 -5.57 11.16
C GLY A 26 -6.44 -6.27 10.04
N ALA A 27 -6.16 -7.56 9.79
CA ALA A 27 -7.00 -8.34 8.87
C ALA A 27 -8.39 -8.54 9.43
N ARG A 28 -9.38 -8.68 8.55
CA ARG A 28 -10.77 -8.97 8.88
C ARG A 28 -10.92 -10.30 9.62
N GLU A 29 -12.11 -10.53 10.20
CA GLU A 29 -12.49 -11.82 10.75
C GLU A 29 -12.46 -12.92 9.69
N ASP A 30 -12.97 -12.65 8.48
CA ASP A 30 -12.93 -13.58 7.36
C ASP A 30 -11.56 -13.57 6.69
N VAL A 31 -10.67 -14.39 7.24
CA VAL A 31 -9.28 -14.56 6.81
C VAL A 31 -8.91 -16.04 6.81
N TYR A 32 -8.38 -16.54 5.70
CA TYR A 32 -7.91 -17.93 5.57
C TYR A 32 -6.49 -18.10 6.14
N GLY A 33 -5.67 -17.09 6.11
CA GLY A 33 -4.28 -17.12 6.60
C GLY A 33 -3.31 -17.73 5.58
N VAL A 34 -3.42 -17.34 4.32
CA VAL A 34 -2.55 -17.80 3.24
C VAL A 34 -1.23 -17.03 3.25
N SER A 35 -0.10 -17.73 3.20
CA SER A 35 1.20 -17.05 3.13
C SER A 35 1.38 -16.31 1.80
N TYR A 36 2.11 -15.19 1.82
CA TYR A 36 2.47 -14.46 0.59
C TYR A 36 3.27 -15.31 -0.40
N ALA A 37 4.01 -16.31 0.07
CA ALA A 37 4.70 -17.28 -0.82
C ALA A 37 3.68 -18.08 -1.63
N HIS A 38 2.65 -18.64 -0.99
CA HIS A 38 1.59 -19.36 -1.68
C HIS A 38 0.80 -18.46 -2.64
N LEU A 39 0.48 -17.21 -2.22
CA LEU A 39 -0.20 -16.25 -3.12
C LEU A 39 0.65 -15.95 -4.37
N LYS A 40 1.96 -15.77 -4.22
CA LYS A 40 2.88 -15.57 -5.35
C LYS A 40 2.95 -16.79 -6.26
N ASP A 41 2.93 -18.01 -5.73
CA ASP A 41 2.93 -19.22 -6.54
C ASP A 41 1.60 -19.43 -7.28
N LEU A 42 0.46 -19.09 -6.65
CA LEU A 42 -0.84 -19.04 -7.33
C LEU A 42 -0.85 -18.00 -8.44
N LYS A 43 -0.32 -16.80 -8.19
CA LYS A 43 -0.20 -15.74 -9.20
C LYS A 43 0.57 -16.21 -10.44
N LYS A 44 1.65 -16.98 -10.27
CA LYS A 44 2.42 -17.52 -11.41
C LYS A 44 1.57 -18.43 -12.30
N LYS A 45 0.63 -19.19 -11.71
CA LYS A 45 -0.27 -20.10 -12.41
C LYS A 45 -1.42 -19.35 -13.08
N VAL A 46 -2.08 -18.47 -12.35
CA VAL A 46 -3.24 -17.68 -12.81
C VAL A 46 -2.83 -16.57 -13.77
N LYS A 47 -1.67 -15.93 -13.52
CA LYS A 47 -1.18 -14.73 -14.23
C LYS A 47 -2.10 -13.53 -13.99
N VAL A 48 -2.59 -12.90 -15.07
CA VAL A 48 -3.57 -11.81 -15.02
C VAL A 48 -4.93 -12.38 -15.42
N ASP A 49 -5.91 -12.22 -14.54
CA ASP A 49 -7.30 -12.62 -14.74
C ASP A 49 -8.21 -11.63 -14.00
N HIS A 50 -8.72 -10.66 -14.73
CA HIS A 50 -9.46 -9.55 -14.13
C HIS A 50 -10.86 -9.97 -13.66
N GLU A 51 -11.54 -10.85 -14.39
CA GLU A 51 -12.85 -11.38 -14.00
C GLU A 51 -12.76 -12.19 -12.69
N LEU A 52 -11.71 -13.01 -12.56
CA LEU A 52 -11.40 -13.70 -11.31
C LEU A 52 -11.13 -12.70 -10.20
N ALA A 53 -10.35 -11.64 -10.46
CA ALA A 53 -10.03 -10.62 -9.47
C ALA A 53 -11.27 -9.91 -8.95
N GLU A 54 -12.22 -9.54 -9.82
CA GLU A 54 -13.50 -8.94 -9.42
C GLU A 54 -14.31 -9.87 -8.51
N GLY A 55 -14.42 -11.15 -8.88
CA GLY A 55 -15.13 -12.14 -8.07
C GLY A 55 -14.49 -12.36 -6.70
N LEU A 56 -13.18 -12.45 -6.65
CA LEU A 56 -12.41 -12.57 -5.40
C LEU A 56 -12.56 -11.33 -4.51
N TRP A 57 -12.54 -10.12 -5.10
CA TRP A 57 -12.75 -8.88 -4.35
C TRP A 57 -14.14 -8.83 -3.71
N LYS A 58 -15.16 -9.21 -4.47
CA LYS A 58 -16.56 -9.27 -4.00
C LYS A 58 -16.79 -10.28 -2.87
N SER A 59 -15.96 -11.32 -2.76
CA SER A 59 -16.08 -12.32 -1.69
C SER A 59 -15.95 -11.73 -0.29
N GLY A 60 -15.23 -10.61 -0.14
CA GLY A 60 -14.99 -9.97 1.16
C GLY A 60 -13.89 -10.64 1.99
N ASN A 61 -13.42 -11.82 1.64
CA ASN A 61 -12.36 -12.51 2.36
C ASN A 61 -11.02 -11.80 2.20
N HIS A 62 -10.27 -11.66 3.28
CA HIS A 62 -9.01 -10.93 3.33
C HIS A 62 -7.97 -11.46 2.31
N ASP A 63 -7.68 -12.76 2.34
CA ASP A 63 -6.65 -13.36 1.45
C ASP A 63 -7.10 -13.31 -0.01
N ALA A 64 -8.40 -13.48 -0.28
CA ALA A 64 -8.96 -13.38 -1.61
C ALA A 64 -8.82 -11.96 -2.16
N ARG A 65 -9.02 -10.91 -1.37
CA ARG A 65 -8.82 -9.51 -1.76
C ARG A 65 -7.35 -9.21 -2.04
N ILE A 66 -6.44 -9.67 -1.19
CA ILE A 66 -4.99 -9.54 -1.46
C ILE A 66 -4.65 -10.26 -2.78
N PHE A 67 -5.16 -11.46 -3.00
CA PHE A 67 -4.92 -12.19 -4.25
C PHE A 67 -5.55 -11.51 -5.46
N ALA A 68 -6.75 -10.94 -5.31
CA ALA A 68 -7.40 -10.14 -6.34
C ALA A 68 -6.49 -9.00 -6.84
N THR A 69 -5.85 -8.26 -5.92
CA THR A 69 -4.92 -7.19 -6.33
C THR A 69 -3.69 -7.70 -7.09
N MET A 70 -3.32 -8.96 -6.90
CA MET A 70 -2.18 -9.56 -7.59
C MET A 70 -2.50 -10.02 -9.02
N VAL A 71 -3.76 -10.40 -9.30
CA VAL A 71 -4.18 -10.96 -10.58
C VAL A 71 -5.05 -10.01 -11.42
N ALA A 72 -5.49 -8.90 -10.85
CA ALA A 72 -6.22 -7.87 -11.58
C ALA A 72 -5.38 -7.28 -12.71
N ASP A 73 -6.03 -6.94 -13.83
CA ASP A 73 -5.44 -6.10 -14.87
C ASP A 73 -5.62 -4.62 -14.49
N PRO A 74 -4.56 -3.90 -14.13
CA PRO A 74 -4.68 -2.50 -13.73
C PRO A 74 -5.19 -1.59 -14.87
N LYS A 75 -5.05 -2.00 -16.12
CA LYS A 75 -5.53 -1.23 -17.28
C LYS A 75 -7.07 -1.24 -17.39
N ARG A 76 -7.73 -2.18 -16.77
CA ARG A 76 -9.19 -2.31 -16.72
C ARG A 76 -9.82 -1.63 -15.52
N LEU A 77 -9.02 -1.12 -14.59
CA LEU A 77 -9.50 -0.37 -13.43
C LEU A 77 -9.65 1.11 -13.81
N ASP A 78 -10.83 1.48 -14.24
CA ASP A 78 -11.24 2.87 -14.42
C ASP A 78 -11.56 3.53 -13.06
N ARG A 79 -12.00 4.78 -13.10
CA ARG A 79 -12.36 5.54 -11.90
C ARG A 79 -13.46 4.86 -11.08
N GLU A 80 -14.51 4.35 -11.73
CA GLU A 80 -15.66 3.73 -11.06
C GLU A 80 -15.26 2.44 -10.37
N ALA A 81 -14.47 1.60 -11.04
CA ALA A 81 -13.92 0.37 -10.47
C ALA A 81 -13.03 0.66 -9.26
N LEU A 82 -12.11 1.63 -9.36
CA LEU A 82 -11.26 2.04 -8.24
C LEU A 82 -12.09 2.56 -7.05
N ASP A 83 -13.08 3.43 -7.31
CA ASP A 83 -13.96 3.98 -6.28
C ASP A 83 -14.87 2.90 -5.65
N THR A 84 -15.17 1.82 -6.38
CA THR A 84 -15.90 0.68 -5.84
C THR A 84 -15.02 -0.19 -4.95
N TRP A 85 -13.81 -0.48 -5.41
CA TRP A 85 -12.88 -1.33 -4.64
C TRP A 85 -12.41 -0.65 -3.34
N VAL A 86 -12.07 0.64 -3.41
CA VAL A 86 -11.53 1.38 -2.25
C VAL A 86 -12.49 1.40 -1.06
N ARG A 87 -13.81 1.48 -1.31
CA ARG A 87 -14.84 1.41 -0.25
C ARG A 87 -14.88 0.08 0.50
N GLY A 88 -14.30 -0.94 -0.09
CA GLY A 88 -14.20 -2.25 0.51
C GLY A 88 -13.05 -2.41 1.53
N LEU A 89 -12.12 -1.48 1.64
CA LEU A 89 -10.95 -1.59 2.51
C LEU A 89 -11.33 -1.63 3.99
N ALA A 90 -10.65 -2.48 4.77
CA ALA A 90 -10.92 -2.65 6.20
C ALA A 90 -9.68 -2.92 7.05
N GLY A 91 -8.49 -2.75 6.50
CA GLY A 91 -7.24 -2.91 7.23
C GLY A 91 -6.04 -2.53 6.38
N TYR A 92 -4.91 -2.30 7.01
CA TYR A 92 -3.75 -1.81 6.28
C TYR A 92 -3.17 -2.78 5.23
N PRO A 93 -3.22 -4.14 5.38
CA PRO A 93 -2.69 -5.00 4.33
C PRO A 93 -3.49 -4.89 3.02
N GLU A 94 -4.83 -4.74 3.13
CA GLU A 94 -5.69 -4.50 1.97
C GLU A 94 -5.43 -3.12 1.37
N SER A 95 -5.27 -2.09 2.20
CA SER A 95 -4.96 -0.71 1.78
C SER A 95 -3.65 -0.63 1.02
N ASP A 96 -2.60 -1.29 1.53
CA ASP A 96 -1.29 -1.35 0.90
C ASP A 96 -1.36 -2.05 -0.47
N ALA A 97 -2.00 -3.22 -0.53
CA ALA A 97 -2.14 -3.99 -1.75
C ALA A 97 -2.98 -3.26 -2.81
N PHE A 98 -4.07 -2.62 -2.39
CA PHE A 98 -4.92 -1.83 -3.27
C PHE A 98 -4.20 -0.55 -3.76
N GLY A 99 -3.51 0.18 -2.88
CA GLY A 99 -2.75 1.37 -3.25
C GLY A 99 -1.69 1.08 -4.31
N ASP A 100 -0.96 -0.04 -4.16
CA ASP A 100 0.03 -0.52 -5.15
C ASP A 100 -0.61 -0.92 -6.50
N LEU A 101 -1.83 -1.44 -6.49
CA LEU A 101 -2.59 -1.76 -7.70
C LEU A 101 -3.13 -0.48 -8.37
N ALA A 102 -3.78 0.39 -7.60
CA ALA A 102 -4.36 1.64 -8.08
C ALA A 102 -3.32 2.53 -8.76
N ALA A 103 -2.09 2.60 -8.22
CA ALA A 103 -0.99 3.36 -8.80
C ALA A 103 -0.59 2.92 -10.23
N LYS A 104 -0.96 1.71 -10.64
CA LYS A 104 -0.69 1.16 -11.99
C LYS A 104 -1.83 1.38 -12.96
N SER A 105 -3.01 1.82 -12.48
CA SER A 105 -4.18 2.10 -13.30
C SER A 105 -4.00 3.43 -14.06
N PRO A 106 -4.55 3.55 -15.28
CA PRO A 106 -4.60 4.83 -16.00
C PRO A 106 -5.31 5.94 -15.21
N ALA A 107 -6.33 5.60 -14.43
CA ALA A 107 -7.06 6.54 -13.57
C ALA A 107 -6.41 6.70 -12.17
N GLY A 108 -5.31 5.97 -11.90
CA GLY A 108 -4.77 5.80 -10.57
C GLY A 108 -4.31 7.09 -9.93
N ARG A 109 -3.52 7.91 -10.62
CA ARG A 109 -2.97 9.16 -10.05
C ARG A 109 -4.08 10.09 -9.52
N GLU A 110 -5.12 10.32 -10.33
CA GLU A 110 -6.24 11.17 -9.93
C GLU A 110 -7.04 10.56 -8.76
N ALA A 111 -7.26 9.23 -8.79
CA ALA A 111 -7.94 8.53 -7.72
C ALA A 111 -7.16 8.60 -6.40
N LEU A 112 -5.85 8.35 -6.43
CA LEU A 112 -4.98 8.43 -5.25
C LEU A 112 -4.96 9.81 -4.62
N GLU A 113 -4.95 10.88 -5.43
CA GLU A 113 -5.04 12.26 -4.92
C GLU A 113 -6.32 12.47 -4.12
N ARG A 114 -7.47 12.04 -4.65
CA ARG A 114 -8.75 12.10 -3.91
C ARG A 114 -8.71 11.26 -2.64
N TYR A 115 -8.15 10.06 -2.71
CA TYR A 115 -8.13 9.14 -1.56
C TYR A 115 -7.29 9.68 -0.41
N THR A 116 -6.17 10.36 -0.66
CA THR A 116 -5.36 10.97 0.43
C THR A 116 -6.11 12.01 1.24
N GLY A 117 -7.20 12.57 0.72
CA GLY A 117 -8.08 13.53 1.43
C GLY A 117 -9.29 12.87 2.09
N SER A 118 -9.41 11.55 2.09
CA SER A 118 -10.55 10.84 2.69
C SER A 118 -10.54 10.89 4.21
N ASP A 119 -11.73 10.99 4.82
CA ASP A 119 -11.90 10.84 6.27
C ASP A 119 -11.79 9.39 6.76
N GLU A 120 -11.86 8.42 5.84
CA GLU A 120 -11.68 7.00 6.13
C GLU A 120 -10.19 6.64 6.13
N GLU A 121 -9.66 6.20 7.28
CA GLU A 121 -8.22 5.97 7.48
C GLU A 121 -7.63 5.02 6.43
N TRP A 122 -8.32 3.91 6.13
CA TRP A 122 -7.82 2.91 5.20
C TRP A 122 -7.83 3.40 3.75
N ILE A 123 -8.78 4.26 3.38
CA ILE A 123 -8.84 4.90 2.06
C ILE A 123 -7.69 5.90 1.92
N ALA A 124 -7.51 6.77 2.94
CA ALA A 124 -6.42 7.74 2.93
C ALA A 124 -5.05 7.07 2.92
N ALA A 125 -4.85 6.02 3.71
CA ALA A 125 -3.61 5.24 3.73
C ALA A 125 -3.32 4.59 2.36
N ALA A 126 -4.35 4.04 1.69
CA ALA A 126 -4.20 3.50 0.33
C ALA A 126 -3.77 4.57 -0.67
N GLY A 127 -4.31 5.80 -0.56
CA GLY A 127 -3.89 6.94 -1.36
C GLY A 127 -2.40 7.25 -1.20
N TRP A 128 -1.93 7.39 0.02
CA TRP A 128 -0.52 7.64 0.32
C TRP A 128 0.39 6.47 -0.08
N ARG A 129 -0.06 5.22 0.13
CA ARG A 129 0.66 4.03 -0.34
C ARG A 129 0.87 4.04 -1.84
N GLY A 130 -0.18 4.38 -2.60
CA GLY A 130 -0.10 4.50 -4.05
C GLY A 130 0.88 5.59 -4.49
N PHE A 131 0.95 6.73 -3.79
CA PHE A 131 1.96 7.75 -4.05
C PHE A 131 3.39 7.26 -3.81
N ALA A 132 3.64 6.49 -2.75
CA ALA A 132 4.94 5.85 -2.55
C ALA A 132 5.32 4.96 -3.75
N HIS A 133 4.35 4.19 -4.27
CA HIS A 133 4.53 3.37 -5.47
C HIS A 133 4.87 4.22 -6.71
N LEU A 134 4.12 5.31 -6.96
CA LEU A 134 4.39 6.22 -8.09
C LEU A 134 5.78 6.87 -7.99
N VAL A 135 6.20 7.33 -6.80
CA VAL A 135 7.54 7.88 -6.56
C VAL A 135 8.61 6.87 -6.93
N MET A 136 8.52 5.64 -6.42
CA MET A 136 9.52 4.59 -6.64
C MET A 136 9.63 4.15 -8.10
N ASN A 137 8.53 4.25 -8.87
CA ASN A 137 8.48 3.79 -10.27
C ASN A 137 8.53 4.94 -11.30
N GLY A 138 8.87 6.15 -10.89
CA GLY A 138 9.03 7.27 -11.80
C GLY A 138 7.72 7.87 -12.34
N GLY A 139 6.59 7.57 -11.73
CA GLY A 139 5.26 8.05 -12.13
C GLY A 139 4.95 9.50 -11.73
N LEU A 140 5.90 10.19 -11.06
CA LEU A 140 5.77 11.59 -10.65
C LEU A 140 6.97 12.41 -11.12
N THR A 141 6.76 13.71 -11.34
CA THR A 141 7.83 14.69 -11.55
C THR A 141 8.52 15.06 -10.23
N ASP A 142 9.67 15.72 -10.30
CA ASP A 142 10.34 16.22 -9.10
C ASP A 142 9.52 17.33 -8.43
N GLU A 143 8.82 18.15 -9.20
CA GLU A 143 7.88 19.16 -8.68
C GLU A 143 6.70 18.52 -7.92
N ASP A 144 6.15 17.42 -8.44
CA ASP A 144 5.12 16.65 -7.71
C ASP A 144 5.66 16.14 -6.37
N CYS A 145 6.88 15.62 -6.36
CA CYS A 145 7.55 15.16 -5.14
C CYS A 145 7.75 16.28 -4.12
N GLU A 146 8.13 17.48 -4.56
CA GLU A 146 8.28 18.65 -3.70
C GLU A 146 6.93 19.10 -3.08
N LYS A 147 5.86 19.08 -3.88
CA LYS A 147 4.50 19.35 -3.38
C LYS A 147 4.07 18.33 -2.32
N LEU A 148 4.38 17.05 -2.53
CA LEU A 148 4.11 15.99 -1.54
C LEU A 148 4.94 16.21 -0.27
N LEU A 149 6.23 16.56 -0.36
CA LEU A 149 7.06 16.86 0.82
C LEU A 149 6.47 18.01 1.64
N ALA A 150 6.08 19.11 0.99
CA ALA A 150 5.47 20.26 1.66
C ALA A 150 4.14 19.89 2.35
N ARG A 151 3.33 19.02 1.72
CA ARG A 151 2.09 18.53 2.29
C ARG A 151 2.35 17.61 3.49
N ILE A 152 3.29 16.67 3.37
CA ILE A 152 3.68 15.76 4.45
C ILE A 152 4.16 16.56 5.66
N GLU A 153 5.05 17.54 5.46
CA GLU A 153 5.58 18.37 6.54
C GLU A 153 4.47 19.11 7.31
N ARG A 154 3.46 19.60 6.61
CA ARG A 154 2.34 20.32 7.20
C ARG A 154 1.35 19.43 7.95
N GLU A 155 1.09 18.22 7.45
CA GLU A 155 -0.07 17.40 7.83
C GLU A 155 0.25 16.16 8.65
N ILE A 156 1.48 15.60 8.59
CA ILE A 156 1.79 14.28 9.09
C ILE A 156 1.45 14.07 10.58
N HIS A 157 1.67 15.07 11.44
CA HIS A 157 1.41 14.95 12.87
C HIS A 157 -0.08 15.03 13.25
N SER A 158 -0.90 15.64 12.41
CA SER A 158 -2.36 15.73 12.62
C SER A 158 -3.13 14.56 12.00
N GLU A 159 -2.47 13.76 11.20
CA GLU A 159 -3.11 12.65 10.51
C GLU A 159 -3.34 11.42 11.39
N ARG A 160 -4.22 10.53 10.92
CA ARG A 160 -4.52 9.24 11.56
C ARG A 160 -3.33 8.30 11.53
N ASN A 161 -3.34 7.33 12.40
CA ASN A 161 -2.21 6.46 12.71
C ASN A 161 -1.57 5.83 11.46
N ARG A 162 -2.34 5.15 10.62
CA ARG A 162 -1.79 4.47 9.44
C ARG A 162 -1.44 5.45 8.33
N VAL A 163 -2.17 6.56 8.21
CA VAL A 163 -1.86 7.64 7.26
C VAL A 163 -0.48 8.23 7.55
N ARG A 164 -0.16 8.51 8.81
CA ARG A 164 1.19 8.98 9.22
C ARG A 164 2.29 8.01 8.77
N TYR A 165 2.04 6.71 8.92
CA TYR A 165 2.98 5.69 8.48
C TYR A 165 3.24 5.74 6.98
N GLU A 166 2.18 5.81 6.16
CA GLU A 166 2.33 5.87 4.71
C GLU A 166 2.90 7.21 4.22
N MET A 167 2.57 8.33 4.86
CA MET A 167 3.21 9.63 4.59
C MET A 167 4.72 9.56 4.83
N ASN A 168 5.15 8.93 5.94
CA ASN A 168 6.58 8.71 6.23
C ASN A 168 7.24 7.83 5.16
N ASN A 169 6.53 6.82 4.65
CA ASN A 169 7.01 5.97 3.56
C ASN A 169 7.17 6.76 2.24
N VAL A 170 6.23 7.67 1.92
CA VAL A 170 6.35 8.56 0.76
C VAL A 170 7.56 9.49 0.89
N LEU A 171 7.76 10.10 2.06
CA LEU A 171 8.92 10.96 2.33
C LEU A 171 10.24 10.20 2.12
N ILE A 172 10.32 8.98 2.62
CA ILE A 172 11.50 8.11 2.42
C ILE A 172 11.68 7.75 0.94
N ALA A 173 10.60 7.41 0.24
CA ALA A 173 10.66 7.09 -1.19
C ALA A 173 11.17 8.27 -2.02
N ILE A 174 10.70 9.50 -1.73
CA ILE A 174 11.18 10.72 -2.38
C ILE A 174 12.68 10.92 -2.13
N GLY A 175 13.13 10.74 -0.90
CA GLY A 175 14.54 10.84 -0.54
C GLY A 175 15.44 9.79 -1.21
N GLY A 176 14.87 8.70 -1.71
CA GLY A 176 15.58 7.67 -2.46
C GLY A 176 15.69 7.95 -3.97
N ARG A 177 15.10 9.01 -4.51
CA ARG A 177 14.92 9.20 -5.96
C ARG A 177 16.17 9.75 -6.65
N ASN A 178 16.62 10.94 -6.26
CA ASN A 178 17.80 11.61 -6.80
C ASN A 178 18.46 12.47 -5.70
N PRO A 179 19.68 13.00 -5.92
CA PRO A 179 20.40 13.78 -4.90
C PRO A 179 19.66 15.04 -4.43
N ASP A 180 19.03 15.79 -5.31
CA ASP A 180 18.33 17.04 -4.95
C ASP A 180 17.11 16.76 -4.08
N LEU A 181 16.30 15.78 -4.46
CA LEU A 181 15.15 15.35 -3.65
C LEU A 181 15.60 14.68 -2.35
N GLN A 182 16.75 14.02 -2.33
CA GLN A 182 17.33 13.46 -1.12
C GLN A 182 17.62 14.55 -0.08
N GLU A 183 18.28 15.63 -0.47
CA GLU A 183 18.57 16.76 0.43
C GLU A 183 17.29 17.40 0.95
N LYS A 184 16.32 17.65 0.07
CA LYS A 184 15.01 18.20 0.44
C LYS A 184 14.24 17.30 1.40
N ALA A 185 14.21 16.00 1.14
CA ALA A 185 13.52 15.01 2.00
C ALA A 185 14.21 14.89 3.37
N ILE A 186 15.54 14.90 3.45
CA ILE A 186 16.29 14.91 4.71
C ILE A 186 15.98 16.18 5.50
N ALA A 187 15.96 17.34 4.85
CA ALA A 187 15.64 18.61 5.50
C ALA A 187 14.19 18.62 6.03
N ALA A 188 13.23 18.16 5.24
CA ALA A 188 11.82 18.01 5.67
C ALA A 188 11.70 17.03 6.85
N ALA A 189 12.34 15.85 6.77
CA ALA A 189 12.35 14.87 7.84
C ALA A 189 12.96 15.43 9.16
N GLY A 190 14.01 16.25 9.05
CA GLY A 190 14.60 16.92 10.19
C GLY A 190 13.65 17.91 10.89
N ARG A 191 12.82 18.63 10.12
CA ARG A 191 11.79 19.54 10.68
C ARG A 191 10.60 18.79 11.25
N ILE A 192 10.16 17.69 10.59
CA ILE A 192 9.08 16.81 11.08
C ILE A 192 9.49 16.14 12.39
N GLY A 193 10.74 15.68 12.50
CA GLY A 193 11.19 14.91 13.65
C GLY A 193 10.60 13.50 13.71
N LYS A 194 10.36 13.00 14.92
CA LYS A 194 9.87 11.64 15.12
C LYS A 194 8.41 11.49 14.74
N VAL A 195 8.11 10.52 13.87
CA VAL A 195 6.75 10.15 13.50
C VAL A 195 6.26 9.01 14.38
N GLU A 196 5.31 9.30 15.25
CA GLU A 196 4.71 8.32 16.16
C GLU A 196 3.60 7.53 15.46
N VAL A 197 3.75 6.21 15.42
CA VAL A 197 2.76 5.27 14.87
C VAL A 197 2.57 4.13 15.85
N ASP A 198 1.32 3.87 16.20
CA ASP A 198 0.96 2.68 16.96
C ASP A 198 0.89 1.47 16.01
N HIS A 199 1.73 0.49 16.27
CA HIS A 199 1.79 -0.77 15.52
C HIS A 199 1.03 -1.92 16.22
N GLY A 200 0.32 -1.63 17.30
CA GLY A 200 -0.40 -2.64 18.10
C GLY A 200 0.53 -3.72 18.62
N GLU A 201 0.01 -4.94 18.74
CA GLU A 201 0.77 -6.11 19.23
C GLU A 201 1.68 -6.73 18.17
N THR A 202 2.32 -5.90 17.33
CA THR A 202 3.25 -6.37 16.30
C THR A 202 4.69 -5.97 16.63
N GLY A 203 5.66 -6.61 16.00
CA GLY A 203 7.08 -6.21 16.05
C GLY A 203 7.46 -5.10 15.07
N CYS A 204 6.49 -4.49 14.38
CA CYS A 204 6.74 -3.45 13.40
C CYS A 204 7.26 -2.17 14.06
N LYS A 205 8.05 -1.41 13.31
CA LYS A 205 8.59 -0.11 13.74
C LYS A 205 8.46 0.89 12.61
N THR A 206 8.17 2.14 12.95
CA THR A 206 8.24 3.24 11.99
C THR A 206 9.71 3.55 11.69
N PRO A 207 10.14 3.53 10.41
CA PRO A 207 11.51 3.91 10.07
C PRO A 207 11.79 5.37 10.44
N GLU A 208 12.94 5.63 11.02
CA GLU A 208 13.42 7.01 11.15
C GLU A 208 13.91 7.48 9.77
N ALA A 209 13.25 8.51 9.22
CA ALA A 209 13.36 8.85 7.81
C ALA A 209 14.78 9.29 7.40
N VAL A 210 15.46 10.13 8.20
CA VAL A 210 16.81 10.65 7.87
C VAL A 210 17.80 9.52 7.74
N SER A 211 17.87 8.64 8.76
CA SER A 211 18.82 7.52 8.77
C SER A 211 18.50 6.51 7.66
N TYR A 212 17.21 6.28 7.40
CA TYR A 212 16.78 5.36 6.34
C TYR A 212 17.16 5.86 4.95
N ILE A 213 16.91 7.15 4.64
CA ILE A 213 17.29 7.79 3.37
C ILE A 213 18.80 7.74 3.17
N ARG A 214 19.60 8.10 4.19
CA ARG A 214 21.06 8.03 4.11
C ARG A 214 21.57 6.61 3.83
N LYS A 215 21.01 5.61 4.51
CA LYS A 215 21.35 4.20 4.28
C LYS A 215 20.99 3.71 2.87
N MET A 216 19.89 4.20 2.30
CA MET A 216 19.52 3.91 0.90
C MET A 216 20.55 4.49 -0.08
N ALA A 217 20.99 5.73 0.14
CA ALA A 217 22.00 6.38 -0.70
C ALA A 217 23.35 5.65 -0.68
N GLU A 218 23.80 5.18 0.49
CA GLU A 218 25.02 4.39 0.63
C GLU A 218 24.97 3.07 -0.15
N ARG A 219 23.80 2.41 -0.18
CA ARG A 219 23.59 1.15 -0.93
C ARG A 219 23.63 1.34 -2.45
N LYS A 220 23.23 2.51 -2.95
CA LYS A 220 23.28 2.82 -4.40
C LYS A 220 24.70 3.14 -4.90
N LYS A 221 25.64 3.44 -4.00
CA LYS A 221 27.05 3.72 -4.33
C LYS A 221 27.92 2.46 -4.40
N LYS A 222 27.41 1.33 -3.94
CA LYS A 222 28.06 0.00 -3.99
C LYS A 222 27.57 -0.79 -5.19
#